data_78fdbbc9c2734a9863a7008bfbb8d7ff
#
_entry.id   78fdbbc9c2734a9863a7008bfbb8d7ff
#
_cell.length_a   1.000
_cell.length_b   1.000
_cell.length_c   1.000
_cell.angle_alpha   90.00
_cell.angle_beta   90.00
_cell.angle_gamma   90.00
#
_symmetry.space_group_name_H-M   'P 1'
#
loop_
_entity.id
_entity.type
_entity.pdbx_description
1 polymer ?
#
loop_
_entity_poly.entity_id
_entity_poly.type
_entity_poly.pdbx_seq_one_letter_code
_entity_poly.pdbx_strand_id
1 'polypeptide(L)'
;MESNKKTSVVRVIFMLLLVLVIFPMLPMIISGRWNWWQAWVMLALFILSFIISRVIAARKTPDILKERANYDTHENTQPWDKWLSPLVAFGSVFILLAAGLDESFNWSPDFPLAWELIGLALILIGYSLGSYAFVVNAFFSGTVRLQPERGHRVVSSGDRKSIV
;
A
#
# COMPACT_ATOMS: atom_id res chain seq x y z
N MET A 1 -8.91 28.00 14.60
CA MET A 1 -9.34 26.93 13.66
C MET A 1 -8.36 26.69 12.51
N GLU A 2 -7.67 27.71 12.02
CA GLU A 2 -6.74 27.62 10.87
C GLU A 2 -5.44 26.84 11.17
N SER A 3 -4.90 26.95 12.38
CA SER A 3 -3.70 26.23 12.83
C SER A 3 -3.87 24.70 12.84
N ASN A 4 -5.03 24.20 13.23
CA ASN A 4 -5.32 22.77 13.29
C ASN A 4 -5.45 22.13 11.88
N LYS A 5 -5.95 22.90 10.91
CA LYS A 5 -6.08 22.45 9.51
C LYS A 5 -4.71 22.37 8.82
N LYS A 6 -3.81 23.32 9.11
CA LYS A 6 -2.44 23.34 8.57
C LYS A 6 -1.59 22.18 9.08
N THR A 7 -1.68 21.88 10.36
CA THR A 7 -0.99 20.75 10.99
C THR A 7 -1.44 19.41 10.41
N SER A 8 -2.74 19.27 10.12
CA SER A 8 -3.30 18.06 9.49
C SER A 8 -2.76 17.85 8.07
N VAL A 9 -2.66 18.89 7.24
CA VAL A 9 -2.15 18.80 5.87
C VAL A 9 -0.66 18.45 5.86
N VAL A 10 0.14 19.08 6.69
CA VAL A 10 1.58 18.78 6.82
C VAL A 10 1.80 17.33 7.25
N ARG A 11 1.02 16.84 8.21
CA ARG A 11 1.07 15.44 8.64
C ARG A 11 0.76 14.48 7.50
N VAL A 12 -0.28 14.76 6.71
CA VAL A 12 -0.66 13.93 5.55
C VAL A 12 0.44 13.91 4.50
N ILE A 13 1.01 15.07 4.15
CA ILE A 13 2.11 15.17 3.19
C ILE A 13 3.32 14.38 3.70
N PHE A 14 3.68 14.54 4.96
CA PHE A 14 4.80 13.81 5.57
C PHE A 14 4.58 12.29 5.51
N MET A 15 3.40 11.81 5.87
CA MET A 15 3.06 10.39 5.79
C MET A 15 3.08 9.86 4.35
N LEU A 16 2.61 10.64 3.38
CA LEU A 16 2.68 10.27 1.97
C LEU A 16 4.12 10.17 1.48
N LEU A 17 4.97 11.12 1.82
CA LEU A 17 6.40 11.08 1.48
C LEU A 17 7.09 9.86 2.10
N LEU A 18 6.80 9.58 3.36
CA LEU A 18 7.36 8.43 4.08
C LEU A 18 6.95 7.11 3.42
N VAL A 19 5.66 6.94 3.12
CA VAL A 19 5.13 5.69 2.56
C VAL A 19 5.46 5.52 1.08
N LEU A 20 5.40 6.59 0.28
CA LEU A 20 5.56 6.51 -1.17
C LEU A 20 7.01 6.62 -1.64
N VAL A 21 7.86 7.24 -0.84
CA VAL A 21 9.25 7.49 -1.23
C VAL A 21 10.21 6.79 -0.29
N ILE A 22 10.19 7.12 1.00
CA ILE A 22 11.21 6.64 1.95
C ILE A 22 11.16 5.11 2.11
N PHE A 23 9.97 4.53 2.36
CA PHE A 23 9.87 3.08 2.55
C PHE A 23 10.30 2.28 1.32
N PRO A 24 9.82 2.55 0.10
CA PRO A 24 10.31 1.83 -1.08
C PRO A 24 11.79 2.04 -1.40
N MET A 25 12.39 3.13 -0.93
CA MET A 25 13.83 3.40 -1.08
C MET A 25 14.70 2.71 -0.02
N LEU A 26 14.12 2.13 1.03
CA LEU A 26 14.87 1.49 2.11
C LEU A 26 15.94 0.49 1.61
N PRO A 27 15.68 -0.38 0.63
CA PRO A 27 16.71 -1.30 0.13
C PRO A 27 17.96 -0.57 -0.40
N MET A 28 17.78 0.51 -1.14
CA MET A 28 18.88 1.32 -1.69
C MET A 28 19.61 2.11 -0.60
N ILE A 29 18.87 2.65 0.38
CA ILE A 29 19.43 3.40 1.52
C ILE A 29 20.30 2.48 2.38
N ILE A 30 19.84 1.25 2.67
CA ILE A 30 20.52 0.29 3.53
C ILE A 30 21.76 -0.29 2.82
N SER A 31 21.61 -0.68 1.54
CA SER A 31 22.72 -1.26 0.77
C SER A 31 23.73 -0.22 0.30
N GLY A 32 23.38 1.06 0.27
CA GLY A 32 24.18 2.12 -0.34
C GLY A 32 24.28 2.04 -1.88
N ARG A 33 23.58 1.08 -2.51
CA ARG A 33 23.63 0.83 -3.96
C ARG A 33 22.58 1.62 -4.72
N TRP A 34 22.93 2.81 -5.12
CA TRP A 34 22.02 3.69 -5.89
C TRP A 34 21.91 3.33 -7.38
N ASN A 35 22.79 2.50 -7.90
CA ASN A 35 22.74 1.96 -9.26
C ASN A 35 21.95 0.65 -9.39
N TRP A 36 21.22 0.26 -8.36
CA TRP A 36 20.39 -0.94 -8.33
C TRP A 36 19.08 -0.73 -9.13
N TRP A 37 19.12 -1.06 -10.42
CA TRP A 37 18.04 -0.76 -11.34
C TRP A 37 16.71 -1.46 -10.99
N GLN A 38 16.77 -2.68 -10.45
CA GLN A 38 15.58 -3.44 -10.02
C GLN A 38 14.81 -2.70 -8.92
N ALA A 39 15.51 -2.11 -7.97
CA ALA A 39 14.91 -1.32 -6.90
C ALA A 39 14.24 -0.05 -7.45
N TRP A 40 14.82 0.60 -8.45
CA TRP A 40 14.19 1.74 -9.13
C TRP A 40 12.94 1.36 -9.90
N VAL A 41 12.96 0.22 -10.61
CA VAL A 41 11.77 -0.30 -11.30
C VAL A 41 10.67 -0.64 -10.31
N MET A 42 11.00 -1.30 -9.21
CA MET A 42 10.03 -1.61 -8.13
C MET A 42 9.41 -0.32 -7.56
N LEU A 43 10.22 0.70 -7.26
CA LEU A 43 9.77 2.00 -6.79
C LEU A 43 8.81 2.66 -7.80
N ALA A 44 9.17 2.66 -9.09
CA ALA A 44 8.34 3.23 -10.14
C ALA A 44 7.00 2.49 -10.26
N LEU A 45 6.99 1.15 -10.25
CA LEU A 45 5.77 0.33 -10.28
C LEU A 45 4.87 0.64 -9.08
N PHE A 46 5.44 0.78 -7.88
CA PHE A 46 4.69 1.10 -6.67
C PHE A 46 4.05 2.48 -6.76
N ILE A 47 4.81 3.52 -7.13
CA ILE A 47 4.31 4.89 -7.26
C ILE A 47 3.23 4.98 -8.34
N LEU A 48 3.48 4.41 -9.52
CA LEU A 48 2.51 4.41 -10.62
C LEU A 48 1.21 3.71 -10.23
N SER A 49 1.29 2.52 -9.64
CA SER A 49 0.12 1.76 -9.17
C SER A 49 -0.66 2.55 -8.13
N PHE A 50 0.03 3.21 -7.20
CA PHE A 50 -0.61 4.06 -6.21
C PHE A 50 -1.33 5.22 -6.87
N ILE A 51 -0.68 5.99 -7.73
CA ILE A 51 -1.27 7.15 -8.40
C ILE A 51 -2.47 6.73 -9.26
N ILE A 52 -2.30 5.71 -10.11
CA ILE A 52 -3.35 5.23 -11.00
C ILE A 52 -4.58 4.79 -10.20
N SER A 53 -4.39 3.97 -9.16
CA SER A 53 -5.49 3.50 -8.32
C SER A 53 -6.22 4.64 -7.62
N ARG A 54 -5.50 5.67 -7.14
CA ARG A 54 -6.11 6.86 -6.51
C ARG A 54 -6.85 7.74 -7.49
N VAL A 55 -6.30 7.96 -8.68
CA VAL A 55 -6.97 8.74 -9.73
C VAL A 55 -8.26 8.06 -10.18
N ILE A 56 -8.24 6.73 -10.38
CA ILE A 56 -9.45 6.00 -10.77
C ILE A 56 -10.47 6.00 -9.62
N ALA A 57 -10.04 5.77 -8.38
CA ALA A 57 -10.92 5.81 -7.21
C ALA A 57 -11.55 7.20 -7.01
N ALA A 58 -10.79 8.27 -7.20
CA ALA A 58 -11.31 9.63 -7.10
C ALA A 58 -12.43 9.91 -8.12
N ARG A 59 -12.38 9.28 -9.30
CA ARG A 59 -13.40 9.44 -10.34
C ARG A 59 -14.60 8.51 -10.17
N LYS A 60 -14.40 7.26 -9.72
CA LYS A 60 -15.45 6.23 -9.66
C LYS A 60 -16.08 6.10 -8.27
N THR A 61 -15.30 6.22 -7.21
CA THR A 61 -15.69 5.94 -5.83
C THR A 61 -15.04 6.93 -4.85
N PRO A 62 -15.36 8.25 -4.94
CA PRO A 62 -14.67 9.28 -4.15
C PRO A 62 -14.80 9.06 -2.62
N ASP A 63 -15.87 8.42 -2.17
CA ASP A 63 -16.10 8.15 -0.75
C ASP A 63 -15.09 7.17 -0.14
N ILE A 64 -14.49 6.31 -0.95
CA ILE A 64 -13.45 5.39 -0.50
C ILE A 64 -12.19 6.13 -0.03
N LEU A 65 -11.86 7.26 -0.66
CA LEU A 65 -10.72 8.08 -0.28
C LEU A 65 -10.94 8.77 1.06
N LYS A 66 -12.17 9.25 1.30
CA LYS A 66 -12.58 9.85 2.58
C LYS A 66 -12.56 8.82 3.70
N GLU A 67 -13.09 7.62 3.42
CA GLU A 67 -13.10 6.50 4.36
C GLU A 67 -11.68 6.13 4.81
N ARG A 68 -10.75 6.02 3.88
CA ARG A 68 -9.37 5.68 4.20
C ARG A 68 -8.58 6.82 4.84
N ALA A 69 -8.94 8.06 4.61
CA ALA A 69 -8.34 9.20 5.28
C ALA A 69 -8.68 9.24 6.79
N ASN A 70 -9.82 8.67 7.16
CA ASN A 70 -10.34 8.68 8.53
C ASN A 70 -10.23 7.31 9.23
N TYR A 71 -9.32 6.42 8.77
CA TYR A 71 -9.21 5.05 9.26
C TYR A 71 -8.94 4.94 10.78
N ASP A 72 -8.29 5.93 11.36
CA ASP A 72 -7.93 6.00 12.79
C ASP A 72 -9.10 6.39 13.70
N THR A 73 -10.19 6.91 13.13
CA THR A 73 -11.38 7.36 13.87
C THR A 73 -12.52 6.32 13.86
N HIS A 74 -12.31 5.15 13.29
CA HIS A 74 -13.33 4.12 13.16
C HIS A 74 -13.57 3.37 14.48
N GLU A 75 -14.72 3.63 15.11
CA GLU A 75 -15.09 3.00 16.38
C GLU A 75 -15.47 1.51 16.25
N ASN A 76 -16.00 1.10 15.07
CA ASN A 76 -16.51 -0.26 14.82
C ASN A 76 -15.45 -1.24 14.26
N THR A 77 -14.17 -0.95 14.44
CA THR A 77 -13.09 -1.85 14.02
C THR A 77 -13.09 -3.11 14.89
N GLN A 78 -12.98 -4.27 14.26
CA GLN A 78 -12.88 -5.55 14.99
C GLN A 78 -11.66 -5.56 15.92
N PRO A 79 -11.80 -6.02 17.19
CA PRO A 79 -10.74 -5.92 18.19
C PRO A 79 -9.41 -6.56 17.76
N TRP A 80 -9.47 -7.70 17.07
CA TRP A 80 -8.29 -8.40 16.57
C TRP A 80 -7.60 -7.67 15.43
N ASP A 81 -8.34 -6.92 14.61
CA ASP A 81 -7.81 -6.21 13.45
C ASP A 81 -7.04 -4.94 13.85
N LYS A 82 -7.29 -4.41 15.05
CA LYS A 82 -6.50 -3.29 15.61
C LYS A 82 -5.01 -3.63 15.73
N TRP A 83 -4.69 -4.92 15.87
CA TRP A 83 -3.32 -5.42 15.95
C TRP A 83 -2.84 -6.00 14.62
N LEU A 84 -3.72 -6.68 13.90
CA LEU A 84 -3.35 -7.36 12.67
C LEU A 84 -3.10 -6.37 11.52
N SER A 85 -3.91 -5.34 11.35
CA SER A 85 -3.73 -4.34 10.30
C SER A 85 -2.38 -3.61 10.39
N PRO A 86 -1.93 -3.09 11.54
CA PRO A 86 -0.59 -2.55 11.68
C PRO A 86 0.50 -3.59 11.40
N LEU A 87 0.35 -4.82 11.91
CA LEU A 87 1.32 -5.89 11.70
C LEU A 87 1.50 -6.20 10.20
N VAL A 88 0.41 -6.29 9.44
CA VAL A 88 0.46 -6.49 8.00
C VAL A 88 1.08 -5.29 7.28
N ALA A 89 0.73 -4.08 7.69
CA ALA A 89 1.32 -2.86 7.12
C ALA A 89 2.83 -2.79 7.36
N PHE A 90 3.28 -3.08 8.58
CA PHE A 90 4.71 -3.11 8.91
C PHE A 90 5.43 -4.34 8.37
N GLY A 91 4.73 -5.46 8.17
CA GLY A 91 5.29 -6.68 7.57
C GLY A 91 5.94 -6.44 6.21
N SER A 92 5.35 -5.60 5.37
CA SER A 92 5.93 -5.21 4.08
C SER A 92 7.24 -4.43 4.22
N VAL A 93 7.42 -3.66 5.30
CA VAL A 93 8.67 -2.94 5.57
C VAL A 93 9.80 -3.91 5.88
N PHE A 94 9.53 -5.01 6.60
CA PHE A 94 10.55 -6.04 6.88
C PHE A 94 11.08 -6.71 5.61
N ILE A 95 10.25 -6.88 4.58
CA ILE A 95 10.70 -7.41 3.28
C ILE A 95 11.71 -6.44 2.65
N LEU A 96 11.42 -5.15 2.68
CA LEU A 96 12.32 -4.12 2.14
C LEU A 96 13.63 -4.03 2.93
N LEU A 97 13.56 -4.13 4.26
CA LEU A 97 14.74 -4.18 5.12
C LEU A 97 15.60 -5.41 4.82
N ALA A 98 14.96 -6.59 4.73
CA ALA A 98 15.66 -7.83 4.42
C ALA A 98 16.36 -7.76 3.05
N ALA A 99 15.69 -7.23 2.02
CA ALA A 99 16.29 -7.05 0.70
C ALA A 99 17.50 -6.11 0.73
N GLY A 100 17.41 -5.00 1.47
CA GLY A 100 18.53 -4.07 1.62
C GLY A 100 19.71 -4.66 2.38
N LEU A 101 19.45 -5.45 3.42
CA LEU A 101 20.48 -6.16 4.18
C LEU A 101 21.11 -7.29 3.37
N ASP A 102 20.31 -8.06 2.65
CA ASP A 102 20.78 -9.11 1.76
C ASP A 102 21.77 -8.57 0.74
N GLU A 103 21.43 -7.48 0.08
CA GLU A 103 22.29 -6.80 -0.87
C GLU A 103 23.56 -6.21 -0.22
N SER A 104 23.44 -5.73 1.03
CA SER A 104 24.55 -5.15 1.79
C SER A 104 25.59 -6.19 2.21
N PHE A 105 25.12 -7.37 2.62
CA PHE A 105 25.92 -8.44 3.19
C PHE A 105 26.17 -9.61 2.21
N ASN A 106 25.62 -9.55 1.01
CA ASN A 106 25.70 -10.61 -0.01
C ASN A 106 25.31 -12.00 0.57
N TRP A 107 24.16 -12.06 1.27
CA TRP A 107 23.68 -13.32 1.85
C TRP A 107 23.18 -14.29 0.78
N SER A 108 22.48 -13.76 -0.22
CA SER A 108 21.99 -14.54 -1.36
C SER A 108 22.99 -14.52 -2.53
N PRO A 109 23.04 -15.58 -3.34
CA PRO A 109 23.80 -15.56 -4.58
C PRO A 109 23.13 -14.63 -5.61
N ASP A 110 23.90 -14.18 -6.60
CA ASP A 110 23.37 -13.40 -7.71
C ASP A 110 22.27 -14.17 -8.44
N PHE A 111 21.11 -13.57 -8.57
CA PHE A 111 19.98 -14.16 -9.30
C PHE A 111 20.15 -13.93 -10.81
N PRO A 112 19.92 -14.97 -11.64
CA PRO A 112 19.78 -14.79 -13.08
C PRO A 112 18.68 -13.77 -13.42
N LEU A 113 18.93 -12.94 -14.44
CA LEU A 113 17.99 -11.91 -14.88
C LEU A 113 16.55 -12.43 -15.11
N ALA A 114 16.41 -13.71 -15.53
CA ALA A 114 15.11 -14.32 -15.73
C ALA A 114 14.27 -14.37 -14.43
N TRP A 115 14.89 -14.70 -13.29
CA TRP A 115 14.19 -14.73 -11.99
C TRP A 115 13.85 -13.32 -11.49
N GLU A 116 14.70 -12.34 -11.74
CA GLU A 116 14.45 -10.94 -11.42
C GLU A 116 13.24 -10.42 -12.22
N LEU A 117 13.18 -10.69 -13.51
CA LEU A 117 12.05 -10.31 -14.36
C LEU A 117 10.75 -11.01 -13.97
N ILE A 118 10.80 -12.30 -13.59
CA ILE A 118 9.65 -13.01 -13.06
C ILE A 118 9.17 -12.34 -11.76
N GLY A 119 10.07 -12.00 -10.85
CA GLY A 119 9.74 -11.29 -9.61
C GLY A 119 9.06 -9.96 -9.86
N LEU A 120 9.60 -9.13 -10.76
CA LEU A 120 8.99 -7.86 -11.16
C LEU A 120 7.62 -8.04 -11.82
N ALA A 121 7.44 -9.07 -12.65
CA ALA A 121 6.15 -9.38 -13.26
C ALA A 121 5.12 -9.78 -12.19
N LEU A 122 5.49 -10.60 -11.21
CA LEU A 122 4.62 -10.96 -10.10
C LEU A 122 4.23 -9.74 -9.25
N ILE A 123 5.16 -8.82 -8.99
CA ILE A 123 4.89 -7.55 -8.30
C ILE A 123 3.88 -6.71 -9.11
N LEU A 124 4.08 -6.58 -10.42
CA LEU A 124 3.16 -5.84 -11.28
C LEU A 124 1.75 -6.45 -11.27
N ILE A 125 1.64 -7.77 -11.35
CA ILE A 125 0.35 -8.49 -11.26
C ILE A 125 -0.28 -8.22 -9.89
N GLY A 126 0.46 -8.36 -8.80
CA GLY A 126 -0.03 -8.12 -7.44
C GLY A 126 -0.54 -6.70 -7.24
N TYR A 127 0.21 -5.69 -7.69
CA TYR A 127 -0.23 -4.29 -7.63
C TYR A 127 -1.46 -4.01 -8.51
N SER A 128 -1.55 -4.64 -9.67
CA SER A 128 -2.70 -4.50 -10.56
C SER A 128 -3.96 -5.09 -9.93
N LEU A 129 -3.88 -6.29 -9.36
CA LEU A 129 -4.99 -6.93 -8.67
C LEU A 129 -5.41 -6.15 -7.42
N GLY A 130 -4.45 -5.69 -6.61
CA GLY A 130 -4.73 -4.87 -5.43
C GLY A 130 -5.38 -3.53 -5.78
N SER A 131 -4.90 -2.88 -6.85
CA SER A 131 -5.48 -1.64 -7.36
C SER A 131 -6.90 -1.86 -7.90
N TYR A 132 -7.12 -2.95 -8.63
CA TYR A 132 -8.43 -3.33 -9.13
C TYR A 132 -9.41 -3.58 -7.98
N ALA A 133 -9.03 -4.39 -6.99
CA ALA A 133 -9.84 -4.66 -5.80
C ALA A 133 -10.19 -3.36 -5.05
N PHE A 134 -9.23 -2.46 -4.90
CA PHE A 134 -9.43 -1.16 -4.28
C PHE A 134 -10.46 -0.29 -5.01
N VAL A 135 -10.43 -0.28 -6.33
CA VAL A 135 -11.34 0.55 -7.15
C VAL A 135 -12.74 -0.03 -7.22
N VAL A 136 -12.87 -1.37 -7.28
CA VAL A 136 -14.16 -2.04 -7.46
C VAL A 136 -14.94 -2.16 -6.15
N ASN A 137 -14.25 -2.39 -5.05
CA ASN A 137 -14.91 -2.57 -3.76
C ASN A 137 -15.14 -1.22 -3.06
N ALA A 138 -16.35 -0.67 -3.18
CA ALA A 138 -16.74 0.59 -2.55
C ALA A 138 -16.67 0.56 -1.00
N PHE A 139 -16.63 -0.63 -0.39
CA PHE A 139 -16.54 -0.82 1.06
C PHE A 139 -15.12 -1.15 1.55
N PHE A 140 -14.13 -1.03 0.68
CA PHE A 140 -12.75 -1.33 1.00
C PHE A 140 -12.19 -0.37 2.04
N SER A 141 -12.13 -0.82 3.29
CA SER A 141 -11.62 -0.07 4.45
C SER A 141 -10.15 -0.41 4.73
N GLY A 142 -9.48 0.44 5.50
CA GLY A 142 -8.14 0.16 6.03
C GLY A 142 -8.15 -0.88 7.15
N THR A 143 -9.32 -1.12 7.77
CA THR A 143 -9.53 -2.06 8.86
C THR A 143 -10.78 -2.90 8.60
N VAL A 144 -10.85 -4.09 9.20
CA VAL A 144 -12.02 -4.96 9.11
C VAL A 144 -13.11 -4.40 10.03
N ARG A 145 -14.19 -3.90 9.42
CA ARG A 145 -15.36 -3.38 10.11
C ARG A 145 -16.65 -3.56 9.31
N LEU A 146 -17.76 -3.64 10.01
CA LEU A 146 -19.08 -3.51 9.40
C LEU A 146 -19.37 -2.03 9.14
N GLN A 147 -19.98 -1.72 7.99
CA GLN A 147 -20.30 -0.37 7.56
C GLN A 147 -21.82 -0.22 7.27
N PRO A 148 -22.70 -0.47 8.26
CA PRO A 148 -24.14 -0.40 8.03
C PRO A 148 -24.59 0.99 7.61
N GLU A 149 -23.88 2.04 8.08
CA GLU A 149 -24.10 3.44 7.72
C GLU A 149 -23.88 3.74 6.22
N ARG A 150 -23.14 2.87 5.52
CA ARG A 150 -22.88 2.97 4.08
C ARG A 150 -23.67 1.95 3.25
N GLY A 151 -24.63 1.26 3.87
CA GLY A 151 -25.43 0.23 3.19
C GLY A 151 -24.57 -0.95 2.74
N HIS A 152 -23.69 -1.44 3.63
CA HIS A 152 -22.77 -2.53 3.36
C HIS A 152 -23.49 -3.75 2.75
N ARG A 153 -23.01 -4.20 1.59
CA ARG A 153 -23.61 -5.29 0.81
C ARG A 153 -22.55 -6.15 0.15
N VAL A 154 -22.92 -7.35 -0.27
CA VAL A 154 -22.04 -8.23 -1.04
C VAL A 154 -21.65 -7.57 -2.37
N VAL A 155 -20.36 -7.46 -2.64
CA VAL A 155 -19.82 -7.01 -3.92
C VAL A 155 -19.69 -8.24 -4.82
N SER A 156 -20.54 -8.32 -5.86
CA SER A 156 -20.57 -9.45 -6.79
C SER A 156 -19.72 -9.24 -8.05
N SER A 157 -19.28 -7.99 -8.29
CA SER A 157 -18.42 -7.62 -9.41
C SER A 157 -17.00 -7.31 -8.89
N GLY A 158 -16.01 -8.03 -9.37
CA GLY A 158 -14.63 -7.86 -8.94
C GLY A 158 -13.95 -9.19 -8.60
N ASP A 159 -12.74 -9.11 -8.08
CA ASP A 159 -11.89 -10.24 -7.72
C ASP A 159 -12.37 -11.01 -6.49
N ARG A 160 -13.19 -10.39 -5.65
CA ARG A 160 -13.72 -10.98 -4.41
C ARG A 160 -15.19 -10.69 -4.21
N LYS A 161 -15.92 -11.71 -3.81
CA LYS A 161 -17.23 -11.57 -3.17
C LYS A 161 -16.99 -11.26 -1.70
N SER A 162 -17.18 -9.99 -1.30
CA SER A 162 -17.18 -9.64 0.12
C SER A 162 -18.53 -10.02 0.70
N ILE A 163 -18.53 -10.95 1.65
CA ILE A 163 -19.70 -11.29 2.45
C ILE A 163 -19.61 -10.43 3.71
N VAL A 164 -20.67 -9.79 4.01
CA VAL A 164 -20.87 -9.01 5.24
C VAL A 164 -21.54 -9.86 6.28
#